data_640c30c5631f97c9b62d17343d398c5b
#
_entry.id   640c30c5631f97c9b62d17343d398c5b
#
_cell.length_a   1.000
_cell.length_b   1.000
_cell.length_c   1.000
_cell.angle_alpha   90.00
_cell.angle_beta   90.00
_cell.angle_gamma   90.00
#
_symmetry.space_group_name_H-M   'P 1'
#
loop_
_entity.id
_entity.type
_entity.pdbx_description
1 polymer ?
#
loop_
_entity_poly.entity_id
_entity_poly.type
_entity_poly.pdbx_seq_one_letter_code
_entity_poly.pdbx_strand_id
1 'polypeptide(L)'
;MYEQTRTSVQKYINASDKNEIVFTKGATEAINLVANTFGQKYLDKGDEVLITELEHHSNYVPWHFLRKSKKINIEFAEVNDQGEVTLEEIKKKITDRTKIICVTHLSNVTGAILPIKEIVSFAHSKGIPVLVDGCQGAPHLKLDMQDLDCDFYAISGHKMYGPTGIGVL
;
A
#
# COMPACT_ATOMS: atom_id res chain seq x y z
N MET A 1 -12.48 -20.88 -14.92
CA MET A 1 -12.38 -19.44 -15.26
C MET A 1 -11.84 -18.60 -14.07
N TYR A 2 -12.50 -18.53 -12.91
CA TYR A 2 -12.07 -17.70 -11.75
C TYR A 2 -10.63 -18.02 -11.28
N GLU A 3 -10.30 -19.27 -11.03
CA GLU A 3 -8.95 -19.69 -10.61
C GLU A 3 -7.89 -19.51 -11.69
N GLN A 4 -8.26 -19.60 -12.97
CA GLN A 4 -7.36 -19.27 -14.08
C GLN A 4 -7.00 -17.80 -14.11
N THR A 5 -7.99 -16.91 -13.85
CA THR A 5 -7.76 -15.47 -13.74
C THR A 5 -6.82 -15.14 -12.57
N ARG A 6 -7.01 -15.81 -11.41
CA ARG A 6 -6.11 -15.71 -10.27
C ARG A 6 -4.66 -16.06 -10.64
N THR A 7 -4.47 -17.16 -11.34
CA THR A 7 -3.15 -17.59 -11.83
C THR A 7 -2.58 -16.58 -12.86
N SER A 8 -3.43 -16.00 -13.70
CA SER A 8 -2.98 -14.98 -14.66
C SER A 8 -2.50 -13.71 -13.98
N VAL A 9 -3.23 -13.26 -12.95
CA VAL A 9 -2.81 -12.10 -12.13
C VAL A 9 -1.52 -12.40 -11.39
N GLN A 10 -1.44 -13.55 -10.73
CA GLN A 10 -0.23 -13.98 -10.02
C GLN A 10 1.02 -13.94 -10.93
N LYS A 11 0.91 -14.46 -12.16
CA LYS A 11 2.01 -14.43 -13.12
C LYS A 11 2.32 -13.01 -13.61
N TYR A 12 1.30 -12.19 -13.82
CA TYR A 12 1.46 -10.81 -14.30
C TYR A 12 2.27 -9.95 -13.34
N ILE A 13 2.01 -10.08 -12.03
CA ILE A 13 2.72 -9.31 -10.99
C ILE A 13 3.91 -10.07 -10.40
N ASN A 14 4.22 -11.28 -10.90
CA ASN A 14 5.24 -12.17 -10.35
C ASN A 14 5.09 -12.44 -8.84
N ALA A 15 3.85 -12.63 -8.36
CA ALA A 15 3.62 -13.08 -6.99
C ALA A 15 4.07 -14.54 -6.82
N SER A 16 4.53 -14.93 -5.62
CA SER A 16 5.10 -16.27 -5.38
C SER A 16 4.03 -17.37 -5.42
N ASP A 17 2.82 -17.09 -4.92
CA ASP A 17 1.72 -18.03 -4.92
C ASP A 17 0.40 -17.36 -5.36
N LYS A 18 -0.44 -18.11 -6.08
CA LYS A 18 -1.78 -17.64 -6.49
C LYS A 18 -2.70 -17.34 -5.29
N ASN A 19 -2.46 -17.94 -4.15
CA ASN A 19 -3.24 -17.72 -2.92
C ASN A 19 -2.96 -16.34 -2.30
N GLU A 20 -1.91 -15.65 -2.71
CA GLU A 20 -1.66 -14.25 -2.36
C GLU A 20 -2.63 -13.29 -3.07
N ILE A 21 -3.30 -13.74 -4.12
CA ILE A 21 -4.22 -12.91 -4.92
C ILE A 21 -5.62 -12.94 -4.30
N VAL A 22 -6.04 -11.81 -3.77
CA VAL A 22 -7.41 -11.60 -3.24
C VAL A 22 -8.16 -10.65 -4.16
N PHE A 23 -9.24 -11.12 -4.79
CA PHE A 23 -10.10 -10.25 -5.62
C PHE A 23 -10.96 -9.36 -4.74
N THR A 24 -11.05 -8.09 -5.11
CA THR A 24 -11.83 -7.04 -4.46
C THR A 24 -12.60 -6.26 -5.52
N LYS A 25 -13.44 -5.30 -5.11
CA LYS A 25 -14.16 -4.40 -6.04
C LYS A 25 -13.28 -3.27 -6.58
N GLY A 26 -12.06 -3.13 -6.04
CA GLY A 26 -11.09 -2.09 -6.39
C GLY A 26 -10.09 -1.89 -5.27
N ALA A 27 -9.06 -1.07 -5.49
CA ALA A 27 -8.03 -0.80 -4.49
C ALA A 27 -8.60 -0.18 -3.19
N THR A 28 -9.67 0.61 -3.29
CA THR A 28 -10.34 1.14 -2.09
C THR A 28 -10.82 0.03 -1.16
N GLU A 29 -11.47 -1.02 -1.70
CA GLU A 29 -11.87 -2.18 -0.90
C GLU A 29 -10.65 -2.98 -0.41
N ALA A 30 -9.63 -3.14 -1.24
CA ALA A 30 -8.39 -3.81 -0.88
C ALA A 30 -7.71 -3.15 0.33
N ILE A 31 -7.55 -1.84 0.31
CA ILE A 31 -6.95 -1.08 1.41
C ILE A 31 -7.84 -1.11 2.67
N ASN A 32 -9.17 -0.96 2.50
CA ASN A 32 -10.11 -1.11 3.60
C ASN A 32 -10.05 -2.52 4.20
N LEU A 33 -9.86 -3.56 3.40
CA LEU A 33 -9.71 -4.92 3.89
C LEU A 33 -8.47 -5.04 4.79
N VAL A 34 -7.32 -4.49 4.39
CA VAL A 34 -6.11 -4.47 5.23
C VAL A 34 -6.35 -3.67 6.51
N ALA A 35 -6.94 -2.49 6.44
CA ALA A 35 -7.22 -1.67 7.62
C ALA A 35 -8.19 -2.38 8.59
N ASN A 36 -9.24 -3.03 8.07
CA ASN A 36 -10.26 -3.71 8.88
C ASN A 36 -9.87 -5.13 9.35
N THR A 37 -8.81 -5.71 8.81
CA THR A 37 -8.29 -7.02 9.26
C THR A 37 -6.97 -6.84 10.00
N PHE A 38 -5.89 -6.54 9.28
CA PHE A 38 -4.58 -6.31 9.87
C PHE A 38 -4.61 -5.17 10.89
N GLY A 39 -5.13 -4.00 10.52
CA GLY A 39 -5.21 -2.84 11.41
C GLY A 39 -6.03 -3.11 12.66
N GLN A 40 -7.19 -3.77 12.55
CA GLN A 40 -8.00 -4.13 13.70
C GLN A 40 -7.32 -5.16 14.62
N LYS A 41 -6.55 -6.09 14.05
CA LYS A 41 -5.91 -7.17 14.81
C LYS A 41 -4.62 -6.75 15.49
N TYR A 42 -3.80 -5.95 14.82
CA TYR A 42 -2.40 -5.73 15.21
C TYR A 42 -2.09 -4.31 15.70
N LEU A 43 -2.98 -3.33 15.50
CA LEU A 43 -2.79 -1.99 16.01
C LEU A 43 -3.55 -1.79 17.32
N ASP A 44 -2.90 -1.17 18.30
CA ASP A 44 -3.47 -0.79 19.58
C ASP A 44 -3.39 0.72 19.82
N LYS A 45 -4.00 1.18 20.92
CA LYS A 45 -4.00 2.60 21.29
C LYS A 45 -2.58 3.17 21.39
N GLY A 46 -2.32 4.23 20.61
CA GLY A 46 -1.04 4.94 20.58
C GLY A 46 -0.07 4.39 19.52
N ASP A 47 -0.39 3.26 18.87
CA ASP A 47 0.37 2.80 17.71
C ASP A 47 0.22 3.78 16.53
N GLU A 48 1.15 3.72 15.61
CA GLU A 48 1.26 4.65 14.49
C GLU A 48 1.13 3.93 13.14
N VAL A 49 0.38 4.55 12.24
CA VAL A 49 0.36 4.26 10.80
C VAL A 49 1.11 5.40 10.11
N LEU A 50 2.18 5.09 9.41
CA LEU A 50 2.92 6.07 8.63
C LEU A 50 2.41 6.05 7.19
N ILE A 51 2.00 7.22 6.70
CA ILE A 51 1.57 7.44 5.32
C ILE A 51 2.37 8.60 4.72
N THR A 52 2.22 8.84 3.41
CA THR A 52 2.82 10.04 2.78
C THR A 52 1.76 11.11 2.49
N GLU A 53 2.19 12.35 2.30
CA GLU A 53 1.30 13.42 1.84
C GLU A 53 0.85 13.22 0.37
N LEU A 54 1.45 12.28 -0.36
CA LEU A 54 1.09 11.94 -1.74
C LEU A 54 -0.08 10.95 -1.85
N GLU A 55 -0.61 10.47 -0.72
CA GLU A 55 -1.60 9.40 -0.73
C GLU A 55 -2.95 9.83 -1.31
N HIS A 56 -3.51 8.98 -2.13
CA HIS A 56 -4.93 9.08 -2.50
C HIS A 56 -5.82 8.84 -1.27
N HIS A 57 -6.99 9.48 -1.22
CA HIS A 57 -7.94 9.32 -0.12
C HIS A 57 -8.25 7.86 0.24
N SER A 58 -8.24 6.93 -0.73
CA SER A 58 -8.43 5.50 -0.48
C SER A 58 -7.37 4.89 0.44
N ASN A 59 -6.15 5.46 0.47
CA ASN A 59 -5.08 5.01 1.35
C ASN A 59 -4.92 5.87 2.62
N TYR A 60 -5.76 6.88 2.82
CA TYR A 60 -5.78 7.70 4.04
C TYR A 60 -7.03 7.44 4.89
N VAL A 61 -8.22 7.50 4.27
CA VAL A 61 -9.50 7.50 4.99
C VAL A 61 -9.74 6.25 5.84
N PRO A 62 -9.39 5.02 5.42
CA PRO A 62 -9.55 3.83 6.27
C PRO A 62 -8.78 3.92 7.58
N TRP A 63 -7.57 4.46 7.56
CA TRP A 63 -6.72 4.66 8.74
C TRP A 63 -7.29 5.77 9.64
N HIS A 64 -7.89 6.81 9.05
CA HIS A 64 -8.58 7.86 9.81
C HIS A 64 -9.78 7.30 10.61
N PHE A 65 -10.56 6.36 10.05
CA PHE A 65 -11.62 5.68 10.80
C PHE A 65 -11.04 4.81 11.91
N LEU A 66 -9.96 4.10 11.63
CA LEU A 66 -9.26 3.29 12.63
C LEU A 66 -8.68 4.16 13.75
N ARG A 67 -8.12 5.33 13.44
CA ARG A 67 -7.70 6.34 14.41
C ARG A 67 -8.82 6.72 15.37
N LYS A 68 -10.03 6.93 14.87
CA LYS A 68 -11.19 7.28 15.72
C LYS A 68 -11.59 6.13 16.66
N SER A 69 -11.62 4.90 16.14
CA SER A 69 -12.11 3.73 16.89
C SER A 69 -11.07 3.15 17.85
N LYS A 70 -9.81 3.03 17.43
CA LYS A 70 -8.72 2.38 18.19
C LYS A 70 -7.78 3.38 18.89
N LYS A 71 -7.91 4.69 18.63
CA LYS A 71 -7.02 5.74 19.18
C LYS A 71 -5.55 5.57 18.74
N ILE A 72 -5.32 5.08 17.54
CA ILE A 72 -4.00 5.09 16.89
C ILE A 72 -3.65 6.51 16.41
N ASN A 73 -2.40 6.73 16.05
CA ASN A 73 -1.93 7.94 15.40
C ASN A 73 -1.71 7.71 13.91
N ILE A 74 -1.75 8.79 13.13
CA ILE A 74 -1.34 8.78 11.72
C ILE A 74 -0.22 9.82 11.59
N GLU A 75 0.93 9.34 11.15
CA GLU A 75 2.10 10.17 10.89
C GLU A 75 2.26 10.36 9.37
N PHE A 76 2.76 11.54 8.97
CA PHE A 76 2.90 11.89 7.56
C PHE A 76 4.37 12.10 7.21
N ALA A 77 4.86 11.37 6.19
CA ALA A 77 6.10 11.71 5.51
C ALA A 77 5.82 12.85 4.53
N GLU A 78 6.55 13.94 4.70
CA GLU A 78 6.31 15.20 4.00
C GLU A 78 6.84 15.18 2.56
N VAL A 79 6.19 15.94 1.70
CA VAL A 79 6.61 16.17 0.31
C VAL A 79 7.67 17.27 0.30
N ASN A 80 8.74 17.05 -0.43
CA ASN A 80 9.77 18.07 -0.64
C ASN A 80 9.35 19.10 -1.71
N ASP A 81 10.17 20.14 -1.92
CA ASP A 81 9.91 21.21 -2.90
C ASP A 81 9.86 20.71 -4.36
N GLN A 82 10.37 19.49 -4.63
CA GLN A 82 10.29 18.83 -5.93
C GLN A 82 9.01 18.02 -6.14
N GLY A 83 8.14 17.94 -5.12
CA GLY A 83 6.90 17.15 -5.16
C GLY A 83 7.12 15.66 -4.92
N GLU A 84 8.21 15.27 -4.27
CA GLU A 84 8.62 13.89 -4.01
C GLU A 84 8.66 13.60 -2.50
N VAL A 85 8.45 12.34 -2.14
CA VAL A 85 8.75 11.80 -0.80
C VAL A 85 9.95 10.88 -0.90
N THR A 86 11.01 11.22 -0.20
CA THR A 86 12.25 10.43 -0.20
C THR A 86 12.23 9.36 0.89
N LEU A 87 13.11 8.36 0.75
CA LEU A 87 13.33 7.36 1.81
C LEU A 87 13.74 8.03 3.14
N GLU A 88 14.53 9.11 3.09
CA GLU A 88 14.97 9.81 4.29
C GLU A 88 13.80 10.50 5.02
N GLU A 89 12.82 11.06 4.28
CA GLU A 89 11.61 11.61 4.92
C GLU A 89 10.79 10.52 5.62
N ILE A 90 10.67 9.35 5.01
CA ILE A 90 10.01 8.19 5.64
C ILE A 90 10.77 7.75 6.90
N LYS A 91 12.11 7.62 6.82
CA LYS A 91 12.95 7.22 7.97
C LYS A 91 12.81 8.16 9.16
N LYS A 92 12.73 9.47 8.93
CA LYS A 92 12.57 10.48 9.99
C LYS A 92 11.28 10.32 10.79
N LYS A 93 10.22 9.78 10.18
CA LYS A 93 8.89 9.65 10.81
C LYS A 93 8.66 8.29 11.47
N ILE A 94 9.56 7.32 11.27
CA ILE A 94 9.45 6.00 11.90
C ILE A 94 9.85 6.09 13.38
N THR A 95 8.99 5.56 14.24
CA THR A 95 9.23 5.41 15.68
C THR A 95 9.03 3.95 16.11
N ASP A 96 9.27 3.63 17.36
CA ASP A 96 9.02 2.30 17.94
C ASP A 96 7.51 1.93 17.95
N ARG A 97 6.65 2.94 17.74
CA ARG A 97 5.19 2.77 17.66
C ARG A 97 4.68 2.59 16.25
N THR A 98 5.50 2.79 15.24
CA THR A 98 5.10 2.57 13.84
C THR A 98 4.87 1.08 13.60
N LYS A 99 3.63 0.71 13.21
CA LYS A 99 3.20 -0.68 13.03
C LYS A 99 2.92 -1.06 11.59
N ILE A 100 2.75 -0.09 10.72
CA ILE A 100 2.58 -0.28 9.28
C ILE A 100 2.94 1.02 8.56
N ILE A 101 3.54 0.88 7.39
CA ILE A 101 3.79 1.97 6.43
C ILE A 101 2.85 1.77 5.24
N CYS A 102 2.12 2.82 4.85
CA CYS A 102 1.18 2.76 3.73
C CYS A 102 1.54 3.86 2.72
N VAL A 103 2.00 3.47 1.53
CA VAL A 103 2.57 4.40 0.55
C VAL A 103 2.03 4.16 -0.86
N THR A 104 1.92 5.21 -1.64
CA THR A 104 1.66 5.09 -3.08
C THR A 104 2.91 4.65 -3.82
N HIS A 105 2.78 3.83 -4.86
CA HIS A 105 3.91 3.46 -5.72
C HIS A 105 4.25 4.59 -6.71
N LEU A 106 3.23 5.18 -7.29
CA LEU A 106 3.30 6.30 -8.23
C LEU A 106 2.17 7.27 -7.89
N SER A 107 2.50 8.53 -7.65
CA SER A 107 1.52 9.56 -7.31
C SER A 107 0.64 9.91 -8.52
N ASN A 108 -0.67 9.90 -8.30
CA ASN A 108 -1.63 10.35 -9.32
C ASN A 108 -1.68 11.88 -9.47
N VAL A 109 -1.03 12.61 -8.60
CA VAL A 109 -1.00 14.09 -8.59
C VAL A 109 0.30 14.62 -9.18
N THR A 110 1.43 14.21 -8.62
CA THR A 110 2.75 14.73 -9.02
C THR A 110 3.45 13.87 -10.06
N GLY A 111 3.06 12.59 -10.21
CA GLY A 111 3.77 11.61 -11.03
C GLY A 111 5.05 11.08 -10.38
N ALA A 112 5.35 11.46 -9.14
CA ALA A 112 6.51 10.95 -8.40
C ALA A 112 6.41 9.44 -8.20
N ILE A 113 7.51 8.74 -8.44
CA ILE A 113 7.65 7.29 -8.20
C ILE A 113 8.42 7.12 -6.89
N LEU A 114 7.81 6.48 -5.91
CA LEU A 114 8.47 6.21 -4.64
C LEU A 114 9.42 5.00 -4.75
N PRO A 115 10.57 5.02 -4.06
CA PRO A 115 11.54 3.92 -4.03
C PRO A 115 11.03 2.78 -3.13
N ILE A 116 10.01 2.05 -3.60
CA ILE A 116 9.28 1.05 -2.79
C ILE A 116 10.22 -0.03 -2.25
N LYS A 117 11.12 -0.55 -3.06
CA LYS A 117 12.04 -1.61 -2.64
C LYS A 117 12.92 -1.17 -1.47
N GLU A 118 13.45 0.03 -1.54
CA GLU A 118 14.29 0.59 -0.47
C GLU A 118 13.46 0.88 0.79
N ILE A 119 12.23 1.37 0.63
CA ILE A 119 11.29 1.60 1.74
C ILE A 119 10.96 0.28 2.42
N VAL A 120 10.59 -0.76 1.66
CA VAL A 120 10.27 -2.09 2.17
C VAL A 120 11.47 -2.71 2.89
N SER A 121 12.65 -2.70 2.26
CA SER A 121 13.87 -3.24 2.87
C SER A 121 14.18 -2.57 4.21
N PHE A 122 14.04 -1.24 4.30
CA PHE A 122 14.25 -0.52 5.54
C PHE A 122 13.15 -0.84 6.58
N ALA A 123 11.87 -0.83 6.18
CA ALA A 123 10.75 -1.14 7.06
C ALA A 123 10.87 -2.56 7.66
N HIS A 124 11.19 -3.55 6.83
CA HIS A 124 11.38 -4.93 7.25
C HIS A 124 12.58 -5.08 8.21
N SER A 125 13.65 -4.28 8.06
CA SER A 125 14.75 -4.26 9.04
C SER A 125 14.32 -3.83 10.44
N LYS A 126 13.14 -3.17 10.56
CA LYS A 126 12.49 -2.76 11.80
C LYS A 126 11.28 -3.63 12.18
N GLY A 127 10.98 -4.67 11.40
CA GLY A 127 9.80 -5.53 11.60
C GLY A 127 8.47 -4.84 11.26
N ILE A 128 8.49 -3.81 10.40
CA ILE A 128 7.32 -3.02 10.02
C ILE A 128 6.84 -3.46 8.64
N PRO A 129 5.60 -3.96 8.50
CA PRO A 129 5.02 -4.30 7.20
C PRO A 129 4.67 -3.06 6.38
N VAL A 130 4.62 -3.25 5.05
CA VAL A 130 4.35 -2.19 4.08
C VAL A 130 3.16 -2.52 3.19
N LEU A 131 2.19 -1.61 3.15
CA LEU A 131 1.10 -1.62 2.18
C LEU A 131 1.41 -0.59 1.08
N VAL A 132 1.29 -1.03 -0.17
CA VAL A 132 1.52 -0.19 -1.35
C VAL A 132 0.21 0.03 -2.11
N ASP A 133 -0.21 1.28 -2.29
CA ASP A 133 -1.22 1.64 -3.28
C ASP A 133 -0.58 1.64 -4.68
N GLY A 134 -0.81 0.55 -5.41
CA GLY A 134 -0.29 0.32 -6.74
C GLY A 134 -1.20 0.81 -7.87
N CYS A 135 -2.24 1.60 -7.59
CA CYS A 135 -3.23 1.99 -8.60
C CYS A 135 -2.63 2.67 -9.83
N GLN A 136 -1.64 3.51 -9.65
CA GLN A 136 -0.92 4.14 -10.77
C GLN A 136 0.35 3.36 -11.15
N GLY A 137 0.97 2.69 -10.21
CA GLY A 137 2.16 1.86 -10.48
C GLY A 137 1.84 0.70 -11.43
N ALA A 138 0.72 0.01 -11.20
CA ALA A 138 0.39 -1.22 -11.93
C ALA A 138 0.25 -1.03 -13.46
N PRO A 139 -0.40 0.04 -13.99
CA PRO A 139 -0.47 0.23 -15.44
C PRO A 139 0.80 0.83 -16.07
N HIS A 140 1.69 1.45 -15.29
CA HIS A 140 2.81 2.24 -15.83
C HIS A 140 4.18 1.64 -15.56
N LEU A 141 4.31 0.75 -14.57
CA LEU A 141 5.57 0.17 -14.15
C LEU A 141 5.57 -1.35 -14.35
N LYS A 142 6.74 -1.93 -14.57
CA LYS A 142 6.87 -3.38 -14.51
C LYS A 142 6.78 -3.81 -13.05
N LEU A 143 5.79 -4.61 -12.72
CA LEU A 143 5.61 -5.13 -11.37
C LEU A 143 6.36 -6.46 -11.20
N ASP A 144 7.01 -6.57 -10.04
CA ASP A 144 7.61 -7.81 -9.57
C ASP A 144 7.46 -7.87 -8.05
N MET A 145 6.44 -8.60 -7.58
CA MET A 145 6.13 -8.65 -6.14
C MET A 145 7.22 -9.34 -5.33
N GLN A 146 7.93 -10.29 -5.93
CA GLN A 146 9.04 -10.96 -5.24
C GLN A 146 10.27 -10.05 -5.11
N ASP A 147 10.48 -9.13 -6.06
CA ASP A 147 11.56 -8.14 -5.97
C ASP A 147 11.21 -6.94 -5.07
N LEU A 148 9.95 -6.50 -5.08
CA LEU A 148 9.46 -5.44 -4.20
C LEU A 148 9.35 -5.89 -2.74
N ASP A 149 9.01 -7.16 -2.51
CA ASP A 149 8.87 -7.81 -1.20
C ASP A 149 7.92 -7.11 -0.23
N CYS A 150 6.94 -6.34 -0.74
CA CYS A 150 5.94 -5.67 0.08
C CYS A 150 4.89 -6.64 0.60
N ASP A 151 4.31 -6.35 1.78
CA ASP A 151 3.34 -7.24 2.44
C ASP A 151 1.96 -7.16 1.81
N PHE A 152 1.59 -5.99 1.29
CA PHE A 152 0.31 -5.75 0.64
C PHE A 152 0.48 -4.83 -0.56
N TYR A 153 -0.17 -5.16 -1.68
CA TYR A 153 -0.17 -4.34 -2.89
C TYR A 153 -1.59 -4.25 -3.46
N ALA A 154 -2.15 -3.05 -3.55
CA ALA A 154 -3.53 -2.83 -3.96
C ALA A 154 -3.62 -2.33 -5.41
N ILE A 155 -4.48 -2.95 -6.23
CA ILE A 155 -4.69 -2.62 -7.65
C ILE A 155 -6.17 -2.42 -7.95
N SER A 156 -6.50 -1.43 -8.81
CA SER A 156 -7.84 -1.26 -9.38
C SER A 156 -7.87 -1.65 -10.85
N GLY A 157 -8.79 -2.55 -11.23
CA GLY A 157 -8.86 -3.09 -12.59
C GLY A 157 -9.16 -2.05 -13.67
N HIS A 158 -9.99 -1.04 -13.37
CA HIS A 158 -10.31 0.01 -14.36
C HIS A 158 -9.10 0.88 -14.74
N LYS A 159 -8.04 0.92 -13.92
CA LYS A 159 -6.78 1.58 -14.26
C LYS A 159 -5.83 0.65 -15.05
N MET A 160 -6.14 -0.64 -15.08
CA MET A 160 -5.43 -1.68 -15.83
C MET A 160 -6.17 -2.07 -17.13
N TYR A 161 -6.86 -1.10 -17.76
CA TYR A 161 -7.67 -1.29 -18.97
C TYR A 161 -8.80 -2.32 -18.83
N GLY A 162 -9.15 -2.68 -17.60
CA GLY A 162 -10.26 -3.57 -17.25
C GLY A 162 -11.55 -2.81 -16.91
N PRO A 163 -12.61 -3.53 -16.56
CA PRO A 163 -13.88 -2.91 -16.14
C PRO A 163 -13.76 -2.30 -14.73
N THR A 164 -14.71 -1.43 -14.39
CA THR A 164 -14.96 -1.00 -13.01
C THR A 164 -15.52 -2.13 -12.18
N GLY A 165 -15.42 -2.03 -10.84
CA GLY A 165 -15.98 -3.01 -9.91
C GLY A 165 -15.13 -4.26 -9.72
N ILE A 166 -13.87 -4.24 -10.15
CA ILE A 166 -12.87 -5.28 -9.89
C ILE A 166 -11.54 -4.67 -9.48
N GLY A 167 -10.88 -5.30 -8.54
CA GLY A 167 -9.54 -4.99 -8.08
C GLY A 167 -8.84 -6.20 -7.50
N VAL A 168 -7.63 -6.02 -7.06
CA VAL A 168 -6.77 -7.07 -6.48
C VAL A 168 -6.03 -6.51 -5.27
N LEU A 169 -5.98 -7.33 -4.24
CA LEU A 169 -5.03 -7.22 -3.14
C LEU A 169 -4.07 -8.40 -3.24
#